data_db013ad155981306ded0860c265c4fe0
#
_entry.id   db013ad155981306ded0860c265c4fe0
#
_cell.length_a   1.000
_cell.length_b   1.000
_cell.length_c   1.000
_cell.angle_alpha   90.00
_cell.angle_beta   90.00
_cell.angle_gamma   90.00
#
_symmetry.space_group_name_H-M   'P 1'
#
loop_
_entity.id
_entity.type
_entity.pdbx_description
1 polymer ?
#
loop_
_entity_poly.entity_id
_entity_poly.type
_entity_poly.pdbx_seq_one_letter_code
_entity_poly.pdbx_strand_id
1 'polypeptide(L)'
;AFLTTSLVINAAFAFAAVAAVAWTSAEGFGLLHLFEAPLVVELILSLMVLDLVAQYGAHYLLHKVRWMWRLHVVHHSDTKVDATTGTRLHPGDFAVREVFALGALLVTGAPLAFYIIYRITTIFFTVLTHANISPPAWLDAALSRVFVTPNMHKFHHHFERPWTDTNFGGILSIWDRMFGTFVYGDPREVRYGAVSYTHLTLPT
;
A
#
# COMPACT_ATOMS: atom_id res chain seq x y z
N ALA A 1 -4.73 13.43 -18.42
CA ALA A 1 -4.65 12.07 -18.98
C ALA A 1 -4.58 11.01 -17.89
N PHE A 2 -3.60 11.03 -16.97
CA PHE A 2 -3.44 9.97 -15.95
C PHE A 2 -4.67 9.80 -15.04
N LEU A 3 -5.23 10.91 -14.55
CA LEU A 3 -6.41 10.85 -13.67
C LEU A 3 -7.59 10.17 -14.36
N THR A 4 -7.90 10.55 -15.59
CA THR A 4 -9.02 9.98 -16.35
C THR A 4 -8.81 8.49 -16.57
N THR A 5 -7.60 8.08 -16.96
CA THR A 5 -7.28 6.65 -17.16
C THR A 5 -7.40 5.88 -15.86
N SER A 6 -6.92 6.43 -14.75
CA SER A 6 -7.04 5.79 -13.42
C SER A 6 -8.50 5.66 -12.97
N LEU A 7 -9.36 6.62 -13.30
CA LEU A 7 -10.80 6.52 -13.00
C LEU A 7 -11.46 5.38 -13.78
N VAL A 8 -11.12 5.21 -15.07
CA VAL A 8 -11.64 4.09 -15.89
C VAL A 8 -11.17 2.75 -15.34
N ILE A 9 -9.89 2.64 -14.99
CA ILE A 9 -9.33 1.43 -14.37
C ILE A 9 -10.04 1.15 -13.05
N ASN A 10 -10.22 2.15 -12.19
CA ASN A 10 -10.92 1.98 -10.91
C ASN A 10 -12.37 1.48 -11.09
N ALA A 11 -13.08 2.03 -12.07
CA ALA A 11 -14.45 1.58 -12.37
C ALA A 11 -14.46 0.11 -12.81
N ALA A 12 -13.57 -0.29 -13.72
CA ALA A 12 -13.46 -1.68 -14.19
C ALA A 12 -13.15 -2.64 -13.03
N PHE A 13 -12.19 -2.30 -12.15
CA PHE A 13 -11.85 -3.12 -10.99
C PHE A 13 -12.94 -3.11 -9.90
N ALA A 14 -13.72 -2.05 -9.78
CA ALA A 14 -14.88 -2.03 -8.89
C ALA A 14 -15.94 -3.06 -9.33
N PHE A 15 -16.24 -3.13 -10.62
CA PHE A 15 -17.12 -4.17 -11.16
C PHE A 15 -16.54 -5.58 -10.97
N ALA A 16 -15.23 -5.76 -11.20
CA ALA A 16 -14.56 -7.04 -10.97
C ALA A 16 -14.60 -7.44 -9.50
N ALA A 17 -14.44 -6.51 -8.56
CA ALA A 17 -14.53 -6.77 -7.14
C ALA A 17 -15.95 -7.21 -6.71
N VAL A 18 -17.00 -6.55 -7.23
CA VAL A 18 -18.38 -6.98 -6.98
C VAL A 18 -18.63 -8.39 -7.54
N ALA A 19 -18.15 -8.68 -8.75
CA ALA A 19 -18.28 -10.00 -9.35
C ALA A 19 -17.49 -11.07 -8.55
N ALA A 20 -16.29 -10.74 -8.07
CA ALA A 20 -15.48 -11.63 -7.23
C ALA A 20 -16.18 -11.95 -5.91
N VAL A 21 -16.74 -10.95 -5.23
CA VAL A 21 -17.51 -11.17 -4.00
C VAL A 21 -18.74 -12.04 -4.25
N ALA A 22 -19.49 -11.78 -5.33
CA ALA A 22 -20.65 -12.59 -5.68
C ALA A 22 -20.27 -14.06 -5.94
N TRP A 23 -19.15 -14.28 -6.66
CA TRP A 23 -18.64 -15.60 -6.95
C TRP A 23 -18.14 -16.32 -5.70
N THR A 24 -17.29 -15.68 -4.87
CA THR A 24 -16.76 -16.29 -3.64
C THR A 24 -17.88 -16.66 -2.67
N SER A 25 -18.91 -15.81 -2.55
CA SER A 25 -20.08 -16.09 -1.71
C SER A 25 -20.91 -17.25 -2.24
N ALA A 26 -21.11 -17.36 -3.56
CA ALA A 26 -21.90 -18.44 -4.17
C ALA A 26 -21.19 -19.80 -4.06
N GLU A 27 -19.87 -19.82 -4.23
CA GLU A 27 -19.06 -21.05 -4.21
C GLU A 27 -18.54 -21.41 -2.80
N GLY A 28 -18.75 -20.57 -1.79
CA GLY A 28 -18.15 -20.74 -0.47
C GLY A 28 -16.62 -20.73 -0.52
N PHE A 29 -16.04 -19.90 -1.40
CA PHE A 29 -14.60 -19.85 -1.65
C PHE A 29 -13.92 -18.72 -0.86
N GLY A 30 -12.75 -19.04 -0.30
CA GLY A 30 -11.89 -18.08 0.41
C GLY A 30 -11.71 -18.45 1.89
N LEU A 31 -10.73 -17.80 2.51
CA LEU A 31 -10.33 -18.10 3.89
C LEU A 31 -11.49 -18.01 4.89
N LEU A 32 -12.35 -16.99 4.75
CA LEU A 32 -13.47 -16.79 5.67
C LEU A 32 -14.56 -17.85 5.58
N HIS A 33 -14.59 -18.63 4.51
CA HIS A 33 -15.54 -19.74 4.35
C HIS A 33 -15.03 -21.07 4.94
N LEU A 34 -13.78 -21.09 5.46
CA LEU A 34 -13.17 -22.31 6.02
C LEU A 34 -13.47 -22.51 7.52
N PHE A 35 -13.95 -21.46 8.19
CA PHE A 35 -14.23 -21.49 9.64
C PHE A 35 -15.30 -20.46 10.01
N GLU A 36 -15.91 -20.66 11.17
CA GLU A 36 -16.81 -19.66 11.77
C GLU A 36 -16.05 -18.82 12.78
N ALA A 37 -16.21 -17.49 12.71
CA ALA A 37 -15.63 -16.57 13.66
C ALA A 37 -16.58 -15.39 13.95
N PRO A 38 -16.41 -14.69 15.08
CA PRO A 38 -17.12 -13.44 15.31
C PRO A 38 -16.79 -12.42 14.21
N LEU A 39 -17.81 -11.66 13.77
CA LEU A 39 -17.71 -10.69 12.68
C LEU A 39 -16.49 -9.76 12.78
N VAL A 40 -16.12 -9.35 14.00
CA VAL A 40 -14.95 -8.49 14.24
C VAL A 40 -13.63 -9.20 13.91
N VAL A 41 -13.55 -10.50 14.16
CA VAL A 41 -12.37 -11.31 13.84
C VAL A 41 -12.24 -11.49 12.32
N GLU A 42 -13.35 -11.79 11.65
CA GLU A 42 -13.39 -11.88 10.18
C GLU A 42 -12.99 -10.55 9.51
N LEU A 43 -13.50 -9.42 10.03
CA LEU A 43 -13.12 -8.10 9.55
C LEU A 43 -11.62 -7.85 9.72
N ILE A 44 -11.07 -8.09 10.91
CA ILE A 44 -9.64 -7.87 11.17
C ILE A 44 -8.78 -8.76 10.26
N LEU A 45 -9.09 -10.03 10.13
CA LEU A 45 -8.37 -10.96 9.26
C LEU A 45 -8.43 -10.51 7.80
N SER A 46 -9.60 -10.08 7.34
CA SER A 46 -9.77 -9.55 5.98
C SER A 46 -8.90 -8.32 5.75
N LEU A 47 -8.93 -7.35 6.66
CA LEU A 47 -8.13 -6.13 6.58
C LEU A 47 -6.63 -6.45 6.59
N MET A 48 -6.19 -7.39 7.43
CA MET A 48 -4.79 -7.80 7.50
C MET A 48 -4.33 -8.45 6.19
N VAL A 49 -5.09 -9.38 5.61
CA VAL A 49 -4.71 -10.03 4.35
C VAL A 49 -4.74 -9.04 3.19
N LEU A 50 -5.75 -8.19 3.11
CA LEU A 50 -5.86 -7.15 2.08
C LEU A 50 -4.69 -6.16 2.19
N ASP A 51 -4.31 -5.73 3.39
CA ASP A 51 -3.18 -4.83 3.60
C ASP A 51 -1.84 -5.52 3.28
N LEU A 52 -1.64 -6.77 3.74
CA LEU A 52 -0.43 -7.53 3.43
C LEU A 52 -0.22 -7.71 1.93
N VAL A 53 -1.25 -8.12 1.21
CA VAL A 53 -1.12 -8.48 -0.21
C VAL A 53 -1.20 -7.25 -1.10
N ALA A 54 -2.22 -6.41 -0.93
CA ALA A 54 -2.49 -5.31 -1.85
C ALA A 54 -1.74 -4.02 -1.51
N GLN A 55 -1.33 -3.82 -0.23
CA GLN A 55 -0.49 -2.67 0.12
C GLN A 55 0.97 -3.08 0.21
N TYR A 56 1.37 -3.88 1.19
CA TYR A 56 2.76 -4.25 1.38
C TYR A 56 3.33 -5.05 0.20
N GLY A 57 2.69 -6.15 -0.19
CA GLY A 57 3.20 -7.04 -1.23
C GLY A 57 3.28 -6.38 -2.61
N ALA A 58 2.20 -5.72 -3.03
CA ALA A 58 2.20 -4.97 -4.29
C ALA A 58 3.27 -3.86 -4.29
N HIS A 59 3.38 -3.10 -3.20
CA HIS A 59 4.34 -2.02 -3.06
C HIS A 59 5.79 -2.51 -3.06
N TYR A 60 6.06 -3.59 -2.32
CA TYR A 60 7.36 -4.25 -2.35
C TYR A 60 7.74 -4.67 -3.78
N LEU A 61 6.85 -5.30 -4.53
CA LEU A 61 7.12 -5.71 -5.90
C LEU A 61 7.27 -4.54 -6.86
N LEU A 62 6.50 -3.45 -6.68
CA LEU A 62 6.66 -2.21 -7.42
C LEU A 62 8.07 -1.62 -7.27
N HIS A 63 8.72 -1.84 -6.13
CA HIS A 63 10.12 -1.44 -5.91
C HIS A 63 11.15 -2.46 -6.40
N LYS A 64 10.87 -3.77 -6.27
CA LYS A 64 11.87 -4.81 -6.54
C LYS A 64 11.85 -5.31 -7.97
N VAL A 65 10.74 -5.21 -8.68
CA VAL A 65 10.61 -5.66 -10.06
C VAL A 65 10.85 -4.50 -11.01
N ARG A 66 11.90 -4.58 -11.84
CA ARG A 66 12.40 -3.49 -12.68
C ARG A 66 11.34 -2.81 -13.56
N TRP A 67 10.46 -3.60 -14.21
CA TRP A 67 9.43 -3.01 -15.05
C TRP A 67 8.32 -2.34 -14.22
N MET A 68 7.99 -2.86 -13.03
CA MET A 68 7.05 -2.26 -12.10
C MET A 68 7.60 -0.95 -11.51
N TRP A 69 8.90 -0.92 -11.17
CA TRP A 69 9.55 0.31 -10.72
C TRP A 69 9.42 1.45 -11.72
N ARG A 70 9.48 1.17 -13.02
CA ARG A 70 9.26 2.20 -14.06
C ARG A 70 7.89 2.86 -14.00
N LEU A 71 6.90 2.16 -13.48
CA LEU A 71 5.56 2.73 -13.23
C LEU A 71 5.56 3.51 -11.92
N HIS A 72 6.19 2.96 -10.88
CA HIS A 72 6.16 3.49 -9.52
C HIS A 72 7.08 4.70 -9.30
N VAL A 73 8.14 4.84 -10.10
CA VAL A 73 9.05 6.00 -10.03
C VAL A 73 8.33 7.35 -10.22
N VAL A 74 7.20 7.36 -10.89
CA VAL A 74 6.35 8.56 -11.03
C VAL A 74 5.89 9.07 -9.67
N HIS A 75 5.52 8.14 -8.79
CA HIS A 75 5.14 8.43 -7.41
C HIS A 75 6.34 8.99 -6.59
N HIS A 76 7.51 8.40 -6.76
CA HIS A 76 8.74 8.83 -6.07
C HIS A 76 9.43 10.06 -6.68
N SER A 77 8.97 10.55 -7.82
CA SER A 77 9.59 11.70 -8.50
C SER A 77 9.35 13.04 -7.80
N ASP A 78 8.50 13.05 -6.78
CA ASP A 78 8.15 14.27 -6.05
C ASP A 78 9.28 14.70 -5.12
N THR A 79 9.74 15.95 -5.26
CA THR A 79 10.75 16.55 -4.39
C THR A 79 10.15 17.31 -3.19
N LYS A 80 8.81 17.38 -3.15
CA LYS A 80 8.02 17.99 -2.07
C LYS A 80 6.81 17.11 -1.81
N VAL A 81 7.00 16.12 -0.97
CA VAL A 81 5.93 15.17 -0.62
C VAL A 81 4.85 15.89 0.20
N ASP A 82 3.61 15.77 -0.27
CA ASP A 82 2.41 16.23 0.42
C ASP A 82 1.23 15.27 0.17
N ALA A 83 0.07 15.56 0.75
CA ALA A 83 -1.11 14.70 0.66
C ALA A 83 -1.52 14.36 -0.80
N THR A 84 -1.17 15.20 -1.79
CA THR A 84 -1.48 14.96 -3.21
C THR A 84 -0.51 13.98 -3.86
N THR A 85 0.69 13.79 -3.28
CA THR A 85 1.68 12.81 -3.75
C THR A 85 1.11 11.40 -3.73
N GLY A 86 0.29 11.05 -2.74
CA GLY A 86 -0.38 9.77 -2.64
C GLY A 86 -1.30 9.43 -3.83
N THR A 87 -1.78 10.44 -4.56
CA THR A 87 -2.59 10.27 -5.79
C THR A 87 -1.80 10.40 -7.07
N ARG A 88 -0.52 10.76 -7.00
CA ARG A 88 0.38 10.89 -8.15
C ARG A 88 0.92 9.52 -8.55
N LEU A 89 0.10 8.74 -9.23
CA LEU A 89 0.41 7.39 -9.68
C LEU A 89 0.38 7.29 -11.21
N HIS A 90 1.29 6.51 -11.76
CA HIS A 90 1.15 6.05 -13.15
C HIS A 90 -0.07 5.11 -13.23
N PRO A 91 -0.92 5.18 -14.28
CA PRO A 91 -2.09 4.28 -14.40
C PRO A 91 -1.74 2.79 -14.30
N GLY A 92 -0.57 2.39 -14.79
CA GLY A 92 -0.08 1.02 -14.67
C GLY A 92 0.28 0.61 -13.23
N ASP A 93 0.82 1.54 -12.41
CA ASP A 93 1.02 1.30 -10.98
C ASP A 93 -0.32 1.05 -10.29
N PHE A 94 -1.28 1.93 -10.56
CA PHE A 94 -2.62 1.78 -10.03
C PHE A 94 -3.25 0.43 -10.43
N ALA A 95 -3.15 0.04 -11.71
CA ALA A 95 -3.66 -1.25 -12.18
C ALA A 95 -2.99 -2.45 -11.48
N VAL A 96 -1.68 -2.40 -11.25
CA VAL A 96 -0.97 -3.45 -10.49
C VAL A 96 -1.55 -3.57 -9.08
N ARG A 97 -1.73 -2.46 -8.36
CA ARG A 97 -2.33 -2.48 -7.01
C ARG A 97 -3.75 -3.04 -7.01
N GLU A 98 -4.56 -2.72 -8.01
CA GLU A 98 -5.92 -3.25 -8.14
C GLU A 98 -5.94 -4.76 -8.43
N VAL A 99 -5.00 -5.28 -9.23
CA VAL A 99 -4.85 -6.73 -9.44
C VAL A 99 -4.54 -7.45 -8.12
N PHE A 100 -3.62 -6.90 -7.31
CA PHE A 100 -3.29 -7.47 -6.01
C PHE A 100 -4.46 -7.36 -5.03
N ALA A 101 -5.20 -6.25 -5.04
CA ALA A 101 -6.40 -6.09 -4.21
C ALA A 101 -7.49 -7.09 -4.57
N LEU A 102 -7.73 -7.32 -5.87
CA LEU A 102 -8.67 -8.32 -6.35
C LEU A 102 -8.22 -9.75 -5.96
N GLY A 103 -6.93 -10.05 -6.11
CA GLY A 103 -6.36 -11.34 -5.68
C GLY A 103 -6.54 -11.57 -4.18
N ALA A 104 -6.25 -10.56 -3.35
CA ALA A 104 -6.46 -10.63 -1.90
C ALA A 104 -7.93 -10.79 -1.53
N LEU A 105 -8.84 -10.12 -2.25
CA LEU A 105 -10.28 -10.25 -2.07
C LEU A 105 -10.75 -11.68 -2.37
N LEU A 106 -10.27 -12.28 -3.46
CA LEU A 106 -10.57 -13.68 -3.79
C LEU A 106 -10.02 -14.65 -2.72
N VAL A 107 -8.77 -14.45 -2.28
CA VAL A 107 -8.15 -15.28 -1.25
C VAL A 107 -8.92 -15.22 0.07
N THR A 108 -9.37 -14.02 0.46
CA THR A 108 -10.13 -13.88 1.72
C THR A 108 -11.57 -14.40 1.61
N GLY A 109 -12.20 -14.24 0.45
CA GLY A 109 -13.65 -14.43 0.32
C GLY A 109 -14.44 -13.38 1.12
N ALA A 110 -13.86 -12.21 1.35
CA ALA A 110 -14.43 -11.18 2.21
C ALA A 110 -15.72 -10.59 1.63
N PRO A 111 -16.74 -10.29 2.49
CA PRO A 111 -17.92 -9.57 2.07
C PRO A 111 -17.58 -8.18 1.50
N LEU A 112 -18.43 -7.68 0.60
CA LEU A 112 -18.24 -6.38 -0.03
C LEU A 112 -18.09 -5.24 1.00
N ALA A 113 -18.81 -5.31 2.12
CA ALA A 113 -18.70 -4.32 3.20
C ALA A 113 -17.27 -4.24 3.78
N PHE A 114 -16.60 -5.38 3.98
CA PHE A 114 -15.23 -5.40 4.49
C PHE A 114 -14.24 -4.83 3.46
N TYR A 115 -14.45 -5.13 2.18
CA TYR A 115 -13.65 -4.55 1.11
C TYR A 115 -13.84 -3.03 1.01
N ILE A 116 -15.06 -2.52 1.17
CA ILE A 116 -15.33 -1.07 1.22
C ILE A 116 -14.62 -0.42 2.41
N ILE A 117 -14.68 -1.03 3.61
CA ILE A 117 -13.98 -0.54 4.80
C ILE A 117 -12.47 -0.50 4.53
N TYR A 118 -11.91 -1.56 3.94
CA TYR A 118 -10.51 -1.59 3.53
C TYR A 118 -10.16 -0.43 2.57
N ARG A 119 -10.97 -0.19 1.53
CA ARG A 119 -10.74 0.90 0.55
C ARG A 119 -10.75 2.28 1.22
N ILE A 120 -11.72 2.54 2.10
CA ILE A 120 -11.79 3.79 2.86
C ILE A 120 -10.57 3.95 3.76
N THR A 121 -10.18 2.89 4.47
CA THR A 121 -9.00 2.89 5.34
C THR A 121 -7.73 3.15 4.54
N THR A 122 -7.58 2.52 3.38
CA THR A 122 -6.43 2.74 2.48
C THR A 122 -6.34 4.19 2.01
N ILE A 123 -7.46 4.80 1.58
CA ILE A 123 -7.49 6.21 1.16
C ILE A 123 -7.07 7.10 2.33
N PHE A 124 -7.63 6.87 3.52
CA PHE A 124 -7.29 7.63 4.72
C PHE A 124 -5.79 7.56 5.03
N PHE A 125 -5.22 6.35 5.07
CA PHE A 125 -3.78 6.19 5.34
C PHE A 125 -2.91 6.75 4.22
N THR A 126 -3.29 6.63 2.96
CA THR A 126 -2.56 7.23 1.84
C THR A 126 -2.47 8.75 2.00
N VAL A 127 -3.57 9.41 2.32
CA VAL A 127 -3.57 10.87 2.55
C VAL A 127 -2.77 11.24 3.80
N LEU A 128 -2.95 10.50 4.89
CA LEU A 128 -2.27 10.74 6.16
C LEU A 128 -0.75 10.58 6.05
N THR A 129 -0.29 9.47 5.47
CA THR A 129 1.14 9.13 5.42
C THR A 129 1.95 10.05 4.51
N HIS A 130 1.32 10.58 3.45
CA HIS A 130 1.93 11.58 2.57
C HIS A 130 1.73 13.01 3.05
N ALA A 131 0.87 13.26 4.04
CA ALA A 131 0.69 14.60 4.58
C ALA A 131 2.02 15.15 5.13
N ASN A 132 2.31 16.41 4.83
CA ASN A 132 3.51 17.10 5.33
C ASN A 132 3.33 17.53 6.79
N ILE A 133 3.07 16.55 7.64
CA ILE A 133 2.94 16.71 9.09
C ILE A 133 4.02 15.93 9.82
N SER A 134 4.35 16.35 11.03
CA SER A 134 5.28 15.64 11.90
C SER A 134 4.62 15.51 13.27
N PRO A 135 4.03 14.35 13.58
CA PRO A 135 3.50 14.08 14.91
C PRO A 135 4.58 14.24 15.99
N PRO A 136 4.21 14.54 17.24
CA PRO A 136 5.15 14.51 18.37
C PRO A 136 5.88 13.16 18.43
N ALA A 137 7.18 13.15 18.70
CA ALA A 137 8.03 11.97 18.62
C ALA A 137 7.51 10.78 19.47
N TRP A 138 6.95 11.05 20.65
CA TRP A 138 6.38 10.00 21.49
C TRP A 138 5.15 9.33 20.89
N LEU A 139 4.28 10.13 20.21
CA LEU A 139 3.08 9.63 19.56
C LEU A 139 3.45 8.84 18.30
N ASP A 140 4.35 9.38 17.51
CA ASP A 140 4.85 8.72 16.30
C ASP A 140 5.53 7.38 16.63
N ALA A 141 6.39 7.36 17.64
CA ALA A 141 7.04 6.13 18.11
C ALA A 141 6.02 5.08 18.63
N ALA A 142 4.95 5.52 19.29
CA ALA A 142 3.90 4.61 19.75
C ALA A 142 3.08 4.06 18.58
N LEU A 143 2.61 4.92 17.68
CA LEU A 143 1.79 4.55 16.52
C LEU A 143 2.56 3.72 15.50
N SER A 144 3.82 4.06 15.25
CA SER A 144 4.66 3.35 14.27
C SER A 144 4.93 1.88 14.63
N ARG A 145 4.57 1.44 15.83
CA ARG A 145 4.66 0.00 16.22
C ARG A 145 3.64 -0.86 15.49
N VAL A 146 2.51 -0.26 15.11
CA VAL A 146 1.38 -0.96 14.49
C VAL A 146 1.03 -0.37 13.13
N PHE A 147 1.02 0.95 13.04
CA PHE A 147 0.57 1.68 11.85
C PHE A 147 1.72 2.37 11.13
N VAL A 148 1.57 2.55 9.83
CA VAL A 148 2.45 3.43 9.06
C VAL A 148 2.16 4.88 9.43
N THR A 149 3.17 5.58 9.89
CA THR A 149 3.07 7.01 10.27
C THR A 149 3.62 7.91 9.18
N PRO A 150 3.23 9.20 9.17
CA PRO A 150 3.82 10.18 8.24
C PRO A 150 5.35 10.21 8.30
N ASN A 151 5.93 10.20 9.52
CA ASN A 151 7.38 10.23 9.66
C ASN A 151 8.04 8.94 9.14
N MET A 152 7.46 7.76 9.40
CA MET A 152 7.93 6.49 8.85
C MET A 152 7.90 6.50 7.31
N HIS A 153 6.82 6.97 6.70
CA HIS A 153 6.65 6.97 5.25
C HIS A 153 7.56 8.00 4.55
N LYS A 154 7.98 9.06 5.23
CA LYS A 154 8.99 10.00 4.72
C LYS A 154 10.30 9.29 4.36
N PHE A 155 10.74 8.33 5.18
CA PHE A 155 11.96 7.55 4.87
C PHE A 155 11.79 6.68 3.62
N HIS A 156 10.59 6.17 3.37
CA HIS A 156 10.29 5.45 2.14
C HIS A 156 10.51 6.33 0.89
N HIS A 157 10.18 7.61 0.96
CA HIS A 157 10.39 8.59 -0.11
C HIS A 157 11.79 9.22 -0.14
N HIS A 158 12.71 8.78 0.72
CA HIS A 158 14.09 9.28 0.68
C HIS A 158 14.81 8.80 -0.59
N PHE A 159 15.67 9.65 -1.18
CA PHE A 159 16.32 9.34 -2.45
C PHE A 159 17.60 8.48 -2.31
N GLU A 160 18.13 8.29 -1.09
CA GLU A 160 19.39 7.55 -0.83
C GLU A 160 19.20 6.37 0.12
N ARG A 161 20.07 5.36 -0.04
CA ARG A 161 20.21 4.28 0.93
C ARG A 161 20.89 4.79 2.22
N PRO A 162 20.60 4.21 3.37
CA PRO A 162 19.82 2.98 3.59
C PRO A 162 18.29 3.21 3.66
N TRP A 163 17.83 4.45 3.54
CA TRP A 163 16.48 4.88 3.83
C TRP A 163 15.48 4.51 2.73
N THR A 164 15.87 4.74 1.48
CA THR A 164 15.03 4.36 0.34
C THR A 164 14.91 2.85 0.20
N ASP A 165 13.90 2.38 -0.50
CA ASP A 165 13.66 0.95 -0.76
C ASP A 165 13.36 0.15 0.53
N THR A 166 12.67 0.82 1.48
CA THR A 166 12.25 0.36 2.80
C THR A 166 10.84 0.86 3.11
N ASN A 167 10.22 0.42 4.22
CA ASN A 167 8.93 0.91 4.71
C ASN A 167 7.82 0.83 3.65
N PHE A 168 7.54 -0.38 3.16
CA PHE A 168 6.56 -0.63 2.10
C PHE A 168 5.13 -0.72 2.59
N GLY A 169 4.89 -0.75 3.89
CA GLY A 169 3.55 -0.79 4.48
C GLY A 169 2.66 0.35 4.01
N GLY A 170 1.36 0.08 3.83
CA GLY A 170 0.36 1.09 3.50
C GLY A 170 -0.44 1.51 4.73
N ILE A 171 -0.95 0.55 5.50
CA ILE A 171 -1.72 0.77 6.72
C ILE A 171 -0.93 0.29 7.94
N LEU A 172 -0.50 -0.98 7.93
CA LEU A 172 0.18 -1.62 9.03
C LEU A 172 1.70 -1.67 8.82
N SER A 173 2.45 -1.13 9.77
CA SER A 173 3.92 -1.19 9.81
C SER A 173 4.44 -2.55 10.29
N ILE A 174 3.57 -3.41 10.78
CA ILE A 174 3.95 -4.74 11.27
C ILE A 174 4.58 -5.60 10.18
N TRP A 175 4.17 -5.42 8.91
CA TRP A 175 4.72 -6.14 7.76
C TRP A 175 6.18 -5.76 7.53
N ASP A 176 6.50 -4.48 7.59
CA ASP A 176 7.89 -4.02 7.48
C ASP A 176 8.78 -4.61 8.57
N ARG A 177 8.24 -4.75 9.79
CA ARG A 177 8.97 -5.37 10.91
C ARG A 177 9.12 -6.87 10.72
N MET A 178 8.08 -7.56 10.28
CA MET A 178 8.09 -9.00 10.03
C MET A 178 9.07 -9.39 8.91
N PHE A 179 9.13 -8.59 7.84
CA PHE A 179 9.97 -8.89 6.68
C PHE A 179 11.30 -8.12 6.66
N GLY A 180 11.66 -7.42 7.74
CA GLY A 180 12.95 -6.76 7.90
C GLY A 180 13.15 -5.54 7.00
N THR A 181 12.06 -4.89 6.57
CA THR A 181 12.10 -3.69 5.73
C THR A 181 11.84 -2.40 6.50
N PHE A 182 11.67 -2.49 7.83
CA PHE A 182 11.43 -1.32 8.69
C PHE A 182 12.72 -0.54 8.91
N VAL A 183 12.68 0.77 8.62
CA VAL A 183 13.74 1.74 8.95
C VAL A 183 13.11 2.98 9.56
N TYR A 184 13.82 3.59 10.49
CA TYR A 184 13.38 4.83 11.09
C TYR A 184 14.58 5.64 11.61
N GLY A 185 14.56 6.96 11.45
CA GLY A 185 15.57 7.89 11.88
C GLY A 185 14.99 9.26 12.21
N ASP A 186 15.80 10.31 12.12
CA ASP A 186 15.30 11.67 12.30
C ASP A 186 14.58 12.16 11.02
N PRO A 187 13.26 12.41 11.08
CA PRO A 187 12.50 12.83 9.88
C PRO A 187 12.95 14.16 9.27
N ARG A 188 13.73 14.96 10.01
CA ARG A 188 14.28 16.25 9.54
C ARG A 188 15.42 16.06 8.55
N GLU A 189 16.05 14.89 8.52
CA GLU A 189 17.14 14.56 7.61
C GLU A 189 16.64 14.01 6.28
N VAL A 190 15.35 13.76 6.14
CA VAL A 190 14.77 13.19 4.92
C VAL A 190 14.86 14.18 3.76
N ARG A 191 15.38 13.69 2.63
CA ARG A 191 15.40 14.39 1.35
C ARG A 191 14.62 13.59 0.33
N TYR A 192 13.60 14.22 -0.25
CA TYR A 192 12.71 13.58 -1.20
C TYR A 192 13.27 13.56 -2.62
N GLY A 193 12.86 12.57 -3.40
CA GLY A 193 13.18 12.46 -4.80
C GLY A 193 13.23 11.02 -5.29
N ALA A 194 13.22 10.83 -6.59
CA ALA A 194 13.42 9.51 -7.17
C ALA A 194 14.85 9.05 -6.88
N VAL A 195 14.98 7.80 -6.46
CA VAL A 195 16.28 7.15 -6.30
C VAL A 195 17.06 7.28 -7.59
N SER A 196 18.29 7.77 -7.51
CA SER A 196 19.18 7.81 -8.67
C SER A 196 19.27 6.43 -9.29
N TYR A 197 19.29 6.36 -10.61
CA TYR A 197 19.18 5.16 -11.46
C TYR A 197 20.16 4.01 -11.15
N THR A 198 20.99 4.13 -10.14
CA THR A 198 21.95 3.10 -9.70
C THR A 198 21.28 1.78 -9.31
N HIS A 199 19.97 1.77 -9.00
CA HIS A 199 19.22 0.52 -8.77
C HIS A 199 18.70 -0.15 -10.04
N LEU A 200 18.70 0.57 -11.16
CA LEU A 200 18.33 -0.01 -12.45
C LEU A 200 19.48 -0.75 -13.13
N THR A 201 20.68 -0.59 -12.61
CA THR A 201 21.84 -1.43 -12.92
C THR A 201 21.93 -2.52 -11.85
N LEU A 202 21.00 -3.48 -11.88
CA LEU A 202 21.27 -4.76 -11.25
C LEU A 202 22.52 -5.34 -11.90
N PRO A 203 23.43 -5.96 -11.12
CA PRO A 203 24.54 -6.69 -11.72
C PRO A 203 23.99 -7.69 -12.72
N THR A 204 24.52 -7.63 -13.92
CA THR A 204 24.33 -8.60 -14.99
C THR A 204 24.70 -10.00 -14.53
#